data_743a01bb70c72a37841bfafb7fe74121
#
_entry.id   743a01bb70c72a37841bfafb7fe74121
#
_cell.length_a   1.000
_cell.length_b   1.000
_cell.length_c   1.000
_cell.angle_alpha   90.00
_cell.angle_beta   90.00
_cell.angle_gamma   90.00
#
_symmetry.space_group_name_H-M   'P 1'
#
loop_
_entity.id
_entity.type
_entity.pdbx_description
1 polymer ?
#
loop_
_entity_poly.entity_id
_entity_poly.type
_entity_poly.pdbx_seq_one_letter_code
_entity_poly.pdbx_strand_id
1 'polypeptide(L)'
;MSETIHDVVIVGSGPAGYTAAIYTARAGFKPVVVAGALAAGGALMNTTEVENFPGFPEGVLGPELMDNMRQQAEKFGADIRYEDAYTLELEGDIKKITLEDETLLARSVILATGSEYRHMNVPGEEEFSGRGVSFC
;
A
#
# COMPACT_ATOMS: atom_id res chain seq x y z
N MET A 1 15.00 17.53 -20.28
CA MET A 1 15.22 16.85 -18.98
C MET A 1 15.02 15.35 -19.19
N SER A 2 15.96 14.54 -18.74
CA SER A 2 15.75 13.10 -18.78
C SER A 2 14.72 12.71 -17.71
N GLU A 3 13.69 12.02 -18.11
CA GLU A 3 12.73 11.45 -17.17
C GLU A 3 13.41 10.36 -16.33
N THR A 4 13.18 10.38 -15.04
CA THR A 4 13.70 9.35 -14.13
C THR A 4 12.95 8.05 -14.34
N ILE A 5 13.67 6.97 -14.64
CA ILE A 5 13.10 5.63 -14.69
C ILE A 5 13.47 4.93 -13.37
N HIS A 6 12.47 4.67 -12.56
CA HIS A 6 12.64 3.95 -11.29
C HIS A 6 12.85 2.46 -11.53
N ASP A 7 13.69 1.83 -10.72
CA ASP A 7 13.86 0.37 -10.79
C ASP A 7 12.58 -0.36 -10.36
N VAL A 8 11.95 0.13 -9.28
CA VAL A 8 10.75 -0.46 -8.70
C VAL A 8 9.79 0.64 -8.24
N VAL A 9 8.53 0.53 -8.64
CA VAL A 9 7.42 1.26 -8.04
C VAL A 9 6.48 0.27 -7.38
N ILE A 10 6.10 0.53 -6.14
CA ILE A 10 5.20 -0.30 -5.34
C ILE A 10 3.89 0.44 -5.19
N VAL A 11 2.80 -0.15 -5.66
CA VAL A 11 1.46 0.42 -5.55
C VAL A 11 0.73 -0.22 -4.38
N GLY A 12 0.53 0.56 -3.34
CA GLY A 12 -0.07 0.13 -2.08
C GLY A 12 0.88 0.16 -0.89
N SER A 13 0.36 0.45 0.28
CA SER A 13 1.11 0.69 1.51
C SER A 13 0.61 -0.10 2.72
N GLY A 14 -0.13 -1.17 2.48
CA GLY A 14 -0.41 -2.14 3.52
C GLY A 14 0.83 -2.95 3.91
N PRO A 15 0.69 -4.00 4.72
CA PRO A 15 1.82 -4.83 5.14
C PRO A 15 2.63 -5.40 3.96
N ALA A 16 1.96 -5.80 2.90
CA ALA A 16 2.63 -6.31 1.70
C ALA A 16 3.47 -5.24 1.00
N GLY A 17 2.92 -4.03 0.83
CA GLY A 17 3.61 -2.92 0.19
C GLY A 17 4.84 -2.46 0.95
N TYR A 18 4.72 -2.21 2.24
CA TYR A 18 5.87 -1.82 3.05
C TYR A 18 6.91 -2.94 3.22
N THR A 19 6.49 -4.19 3.29
CA THR A 19 7.42 -5.33 3.29
C THR A 19 8.24 -5.36 1.99
N ALA A 20 7.58 -5.21 0.84
CA ALA A 20 8.25 -5.12 -0.44
C ALA A 20 9.23 -3.93 -0.49
N ALA A 21 8.83 -2.77 0.04
CA ALA A 21 9.66 -1.59 0.11
C ALA A 21 10.92 -1.80 0.95
N ILE A 22 10.79 -2.44 2.11
CA ILE A 22 11.92 -2.77 2.99
C ILE A 22 12.94 -3.65 2.26
N TYR A 23 12.48 -4.72 1.64
CA TYR A 23 13.36 -5.66 0.95
C TYR A 23 14.03 -5.06 -0.28
N THR A 24 13.29 -4.34 -1.11
CA THR A 24 13.84 -3.71 -2.32
C THR A 24 14.79 -2.56 -1.98
N ALA A 25 14.47 -1.77 -0.97
CA ALA A 25 15.37 -0.70 -0.50
C ALA A 25 16.68 -1.27 0.06
N ARG A 26 16.62 -2.33 0.86
CA ARG A 26 17.82 -3.01 1.36
C ARG A 26 18.66 -3.64 0.27
N ALA A 27 18.06 -4.03 -0.84
CA ALA A 27 18.77 -4.54 -2.02
C ALA A 27 19.39 -3.42 -2.89
N GLY A 28 19.21 -2.16 -2.53
CA GLY A 28 19.79 -1.03 -3.23
C GLY A 28 18.93 -0.46 -4.37
N PHE A 29 17.69 -0.92 -4.51
CA PHE A 29 16.76 -0.45 -5.52
C PHE A 29 16.04 0.77 -5.02
N LYS A 30 16.18 1.79 -4.79
CA LYS A 30 15.44 2.98 -4.34
C LYS A 30 13.93 2.93 -4.72
N PRO A 31 13.12 2.10 -4.08
CA PRO A 31 11.72 1.94 -4.44
C PRO A 31 10.92 3.21 -4.17
N VAL A 32 9.97 3.50 -5.05
CA VAL A 32 8.90 4.48 -4.79
C VAL A 32 7.67 3.72 -4.36
N VAL A 33 7.09 4.10 -3.23
CA VAL A 33 5.83 3.55 -2.72
C VAL A 33 4.72 4.55 -2.96
N VAL A 34 3.75 4.20 -3.77
CA VAL A 34 2.52 4.97 -3.96
C VAL A 34 1.54 4.51 -2.87
N ALA A 35 1.49 5.28 -1.81
CA ALA A 35 0.88 4.85 -0.55
C ALA A 35 -0.63 5.11 -0.44
N GLY A 36 -1.16 5.96 -1.32
CA GLY A 36 -2.52 6.47 -1.25
C GLY A 36 -2.61 7.80 -0.49
N ALA A 37 -3.48 8.68 -0.94
CA ALA A 37 -3.64 10.01 -0.34
C ALA A 37 -4.31 9.95 1.04
N LEU A 38 -5.33 9.10 1.19
CA LEU A 38 -6.10 8.96 2.42
C LEU A 38 -6.00 7.57 3.07
N ALA A 39 -5.52 6.58 2.33
CA ALA A 39 -5.52 5.18 2.75
C ALA A 39 -4.12 4.63 3.06
N ALA A 40 -3.13 5.50 3.26
CA ALA A 40 -1.78 5.08 3.58
C ALA A 40 -1.74 4.20 4.83
N GLY A 41 -1.06 3.06 4.75
CA GLY A 41 -1.04 2.03 5.79
C GLY A 41 -2.05 0.90 5.59
N GLY A 42 -3.01 1.08 4.67
CA GLY A 42 -3.98 0.05 4.30
C GLY A 42 -5.00 -0.27 5.38
N ALA A 43 -5.60 -1.46 5.27
CA ALA A 43 -6.72 -1.87 6.12
C ALA A 43 -6.40 -1.93 7.62
N LEU A 44 -5.14 -2.18 7.99
CA LEU A 44 -4.74 -2.25 9.40
C LEU A 44 -4.79 -0.89 10.12
N MET A 45 -4.85 0.21 9.38
CA MET A 45 -5.05 1.53 9.99
C MET A 45 -6.44 1.68 10.63
N ASN A 46 -7.40 0.87 10.20
CA ASN A 46 -8.79 0.88 10.68
C ASN A 46 -9.09 -0.24 11.68
N THR A 47 -8.09 -1.03 12.05
CA THR A 47 -8.26 -2.07 13.05
C THR A 47 -7.64 -1.69 14.38
N THR A 48 -8.07 -2.32 15.45
CA THR A 48 -7.52 -2.13 16.78
C THR A 48 -6.30 -3.02 16.99
N GLU A 49 -6.48 -4.19 17.55
CA GLU A 49 -5.40 -5.13 17.85
C GLU A 49 -5.19 -6.13 16.70
N VAL A 50 -3.94 -6.33 16.32
CA VAL A 50 -3.50 -7.34 15.36
C VAL A 50 -2.81 -8.46 16.13
N GLU A 51 -3.43 -9.62 16.17
CA GLU A 51 -2.95 -10.78 16.93
C GLU A 51 -2.21 -11.82 16.08
N ASN A 52 -2.32 -11.69 14.77
CA ASN A 52 -1.85 -12.69 13.80
C ASN A 52 -0.69 -12.22 12.92
N PHE A 53 -0.06 -11.10 13.26
CA PHE A 53 1.17 -10.69 12.59
C PHE A 53 2.36 -11.34 13.32
N PRO A 54 3.21 -12.10 12.63
CA PRO A 54 4.31 -12.81 13.28
C PRO A 54 5.29 -11.88 14.00
N GLY A 55 5.75 -12.26 15.17
CA GLY A 55 6.71 -11.51 15.96
C GLY A 55 6.10 -10.68 17.09
N PHE A 56 4.77 -10.65 17.22
CA PHE A 56 4.04 -9.93 18.26
C PHE A 56 3.13 -10.89 19.06
N PRO A 57 3.69 -11.68 20.00
CA PRO A 57 2.92 -12.68 20.71
C PRO A 57 1.82 -12.10 21.60
N GLU A 58 1.98 -10.85 22.04
CA GLU A 58 0.99 -10.12 22.84
C GLU A 58 0.06 -9.24 21.98
N GLY A 59 0.15 -9.36 20.64
CA GLY A 59 -0.55 -8.47 19.72
C GLY A 59 0.14 -7.11 19.57
N VAL A 60 -0.35 -6.33 18.62
CA VAL A 60 0.11 -4.97 18.34
C VAL A 60 -1.06 -4.17 17.77
N LEU A 61 -1.14 -2.87 18.07
CA LEU A 61 -2.15 -2.02 17.45
C LEU A 61 -1.87 -1.86 15.95
N GLY A 62 -2.91 -1.98 15.12
CA GLY A 62 -2.76 -1.89 13.66
C GLY A 62 -2.04 -0.63 13.20
N PRO A 63 -2.46 0.58 13.62
CA PRO A 63 -1.77 1.82 13.26
C PRO A 63 -0.30 1.87 13.73
N GLU A 64 0.00 1.33 14.90
CA GLU A 64 1.37 1.25 15.42
C GLU A 64 2.24 0.34 14.57
N LEU A 65 1.74 -0.84 14.22
CA LEU A 65 2.42 -1.78 13.33
C LEU A 65 2.73 -1.12 11.98
N MET A 66 1.74 -0.45 11.39
CA MET A 66 1.91 0.18 10.08
C MET A 66 2.86 1.38 10.12
N ASP A 67 2.87 2.15 11.19
CA ASP A 67 3.83 3.24 11.37
C ASP A 67 5.27 2.70 11.53
N ASN A 68 5.44 1.63 12.28
CA ASN A 68 6.73 0.94 12.42
C ASN A 68 7.25 0.42 11.07
N MET A 69 6.38 -0.18 10.26
CA MET A 69 6.75 -0.67 8.93
C MET A 69 7.12 0.48 7.99
N ARG A 70 6.38 1.59 8.03
CA ARG A 70 6.68 2.80 7.26
C ARG A 70 8.05 3.35 7.63
N GLN A 71 8.31 3.56 8.91
CA GLN A 71 9.60 4.05 9.40
C GLN A 71 10.76 3.12 9.00
N GLN A 72 10.52 1.82 9.03
CA GLN A 72 11.51 0.83 8.62
C GLN A 72 11.81 0.91 7.12
N ALA A 73 10.79 1.10 6.28
CA ALA A 73 10.98 1.30 4.84
C ALA A 73 11.76 2.60 4.53
N GLU A 74 11.38 3.71 5.18
CA GLU A 74 12.06 4.99 5.04
C GLU A 74 13.53 4.93 5.50
N LYS A 75 13.78 4.23 6.59
CA LYS A 75 15.16 4.03 7.11
C LYS A 75 16.10 3.42 6.08
N PHE A 76 15.60 2.54 5.22
CA PHE A 76 16.38 1.91 4.16
C PHE A 76 16.35 2.70 2.84
N GLY A 77 15.66 3.82 2.78
CA GLY A 77 15.68 4.74 1.65
C GLY A 77 14.50 4.61 0.68
N ALA A 78 13.40 3.98 1.08
CA ALA A 78 12.18 4.02 0.30
C ALA A 78 11.61 5.45 0.22
N ASP A 79 11.18 5.86 -0.98
CA ASP A 79 10.48 7.12 -1.21
C ASP A 79 8.97 6.86 -1.14
N ILE A 80 8.32 7.38 -0.11
CA ILE A 80 6.88 7.17 0.11
C ILE A 80 6.11 8.39 -0.36
N ARG A 81 5.23 8.18 -1.34
CA ARG A 81 4.35 9.19 -1.93
C ARG A 81 2.92 9.00 -1.44
N TYR A 82 2.37 10.00 -0.77
CA TYR A 82 0.98 9.99 -0.26
C TYR A 82 0.02 10.50 -1.34
N GLU A 83 0.00 9.79 -2.45
CA GLU A 83 -0.78 10.08 -3.65
C GLU A 83 -1.48 8.80 -4.11
N ASP A 84 -2.57 8.97 -4.85
CA ASP A 84 -3.29 7.85 -5.45
C ASP A 84 -2.76 7.53 -6.85
N ALA A 85 -2.73 6.26 -7.21
CA ALA A 85 -2.47 5.83 -8.57
C ALA A 85 -3.79 5.71 -9.32
N TYR A 86 -3.96 6.52 -10.37
CA TYR A 86 -5.18 6.56 -11.17
C TYR A 86 -5.19 5.56 -12.32
N THR A 87 -4.06 5.43 -13.00
CA THR A 87 -3.93 4.47 -14.10
C THR A 87 -2.58 3.76 -14.06
N LEU A 88 -2.59 2.52 -14.52
CA LEU A 88 -1.43 1.66 -14.61
C LEU A 88 -1.32 1.12 -16.03
N GLU A 89 -0.22 1.43 -16.72
CA GLU A 89 0.15 0.82 -17.99
C GLU A 89 1.33 -0.11 -17.73
N LEU A 90 1.06 -1.41 -17.65
CA LEU A 90 2.03 -2.41 -17.18
C LEU A 90 2.65 -3.25 -18.29
N GLU A 91 2.26 -3.00 -19.55
CA GLU A 91 2.84 -3.66 -20.71
C GLU A 91 4.15 -2.99 -21.16
N GLY A 92 5.00 -3.75 -21.84
CA GLY A 92 6.27 -3.26 -22.35
C GLY A 92 7.39 -3.21 -21.29
N ASP A 93 8.56 -2.72 -21.70
CA ASP A 93 9.75 -2.68 -20.86
C ASP A 93 9.67 -1.60 -19.77
N ILE A 94 9.04 -0.49 -20.06
CA ILE A 94 8.83 0.63 -19.15
C ILE A 94 7.34 0.71 -18.79
N LYS A 95 7.04 0.54 -17.51
CA LYS A 95 5.69 0.66 -16.96
C LYS A 95 5.42 2.11 -16.59
N LYS A 96 4.15 2.51 -16.65
CA LYS A 96 3.73 3.87 -16.31
C LYS A 96 2.67 3.82 -15.23
N ILE A 97 2.86 4.62 -14.20
CA ILE A 97 1.93 4.79 -13.10
C ILE A 97 1.55 6.26 -13.05
N THR A 98 0.31 6.57 -13.41
CA THR A 98 -0.19 7.95 -13.43
C THR A 98 -0.74 8.32 -12.06
N LEU A 99 -0.15 9.35 -11.46
CA LEU A 99 -0.62 10.01 -10.25
C LEU A 99 -1.44 11.25 -10.64
N GLU A 100 -1.79 12.11 -9.69
CA GLU A 100 -2.59 13.31 -9.98
C GLU A 100 -1.84 14.29 -10.89
N ASP A 101 -0.63 14.64 -10.54
CA ASP A 101 0.15 15.68 -11.23
C ASP A 101 1.35 15.14 -12.03
N GLU A 102 1.67 13.88 -11.90
CA GLU A 102 2.83 13.28 -12.57
C GLU A 102 2.59 11.83 -13.01
N THR A 103 3.43 11.37 -13.91
CA THR A 103 3.51 9.97 -14.31
C THR A 103 4.87 9.41 -13.92
N LEU A 104 4.87 8.37 -13.10
CA LEU A 104 6.09 7.63 -12.76
C LEU A 104 6.40 6.59 -13.83
N LEU A 105 7.66 6.50 -14.19
CA LEU A 105 8.17 5.46 -15.09
C LEU A 105 8.96 4.43 -14.28
N ALA A 106 8.71 3.15 -14.52
CA ALA A 106 9.32 2.06 -13.77
C ALA A 106 9.73 0.88 -14.66
N ARG A 107 10.84 0.23 -14.33
CA ARG A 107 11.24 -1.05 -14.93
C ARG A 107 10.37 -2.19 -14.42
N SER A 108 10.01 -2.14 -13.15
CA SER A 108 9.15 -3.13 -12.50
C SER A 108 8.13 -2.46 -11.58
N VAL A 109 6.99 -3.12 -11.43
CA VAL A 109 5.91 -2.67 -10.54
C VAL A 109 5.49 -3.83 -9.66
N ILE A 110 5.35 -3.55 -8.37
CA ILE A 110 4.77 -4.49 -7.41
C ILE A 110 3.37 -3.99 -7.06
N LEU A 111 2.37 -4.80 -7.35
CA LEU A 111 0.98 -4.51 -7.00
C LEU A 111 0.69 -5.08 -5.61
N ALA A 112 0.45 -4.20 -4.65
CA ALA A 112 0.12 -4.53 -3.27
C ALA A 112 -1.13 -3.74 -2.83
N THR A 113 -2.14 -3.74 -3.69
CA THR A 113 -3.32 -2.87 -3.61
C THR A 113 -4.35 -3.29 -2.56
N GLY A 114 -4.14 -4.45 -1.91
CA GLY A 114 -5.04 -4.94 -0.88
C GLY A 114 -6.34 -5.50 -1.45
N SER A 115 -7.38 -5.46 -0.64
CA SER A 115 -8.71 -5.97 -1.00
C SER A 115 -9.80 -5.08 -0.43
N GLU A 116 -10.93 -5.10 -1.08
CA GLU A 116 -12.16 -4.49 -0.60
C GLU A 116 -13.25 -5.54 -0.42
N TYR A 117 -14.23 -5.24 0.41
CA TYR A 117 -15.37 -6.11 0.59
C TYR A 117 -16.25 -6.09 -0.66
N ARG A 118 -16.73 -7.27 -1.02
CA ARG A 118 -17.68 -7.38 -2.11
C ARG A 118 -19.08 -7.10 -1.59
N HIS A 119 -19.64 -5.98 -2.02
CA HIS A 119 -21.02 -5.61 -1.69
C HIS A 119 -22.04 -6.51 -2.39
N MET A 120 -23.12 -6.85 -1.68
CA MET A 120 -24.26 -7.57 -2.26
C MET A 120 -25.18 -6.64 -3.03
N ASN A 121 -25.11 -5.34 -2.73
CA ASN A 121 -25.95 -4.28 -3.31
C ASN A 121 -27.46 -4.52 -3.06
N VAL A 122 -27.79 -4.95 -1.85
CA VAL A 122 -29.18 -5.16 -1.41
C VAL A 122 -29.63 -4.01 -0.51
N PRO A 123 -30.94 -3.71 -0.45
CA PRO A 123 -31.48 -2.71 0.47
C PRO A 123 -31.09 -3.01 1.91
N GLY A 124 -30.63 -2.00 2.64
CA GLY A 124 -30.24 -2.09 4.05
C GLY A 124 -28.78 -2.48 4.29
N GLU A 125 -28.00 -2.85 3.27
CA GLU A 125 -26.61 -3.25 3.44
C GLU A 125 -25.76 -2.14 4.09
N GLU A 126 -25.87 -0.92 3.60
CA GLU A 126 -25.13 0.22 4.17
C GLU A 126 -25.73 0.67 5.51
N GLU A 127 -27.06 0.74 5.60
CA GLU A 127 -27.76 1.18 6.81
C GLU A 127 -27.46 0.29 8.02
N PHE A 128 -27.36 -1.02 7.81
CA PHE A 128 -27.11 -2.00 8.88
C PHE A 128 -25.65 -2.45 8.97
N SER A 129 -24.74 -1.80 8.26
CA SER A 129 -23.30 -2.09 8.37
C SER A 129 -22.80 -1.90 9.81
N GLY A 130 -22.21 -2.93 10.38
CA GLY A 130 -21.81 -2.99 11.80
C GLY A 130 -22.96 -3.18 12.79
N ARG A 131 -24.20 -3.32 12.31
CA ARG A 131 -25.42 -3.49 13.12
C ARG A 131 -26.33 -4.58 12.56
N GLY A 132 -25.77 -5.67 12.12
CA GLY A 132 -26.46 -6.82 11.54
C GLY A 132 -25.92 -7.24 10.18
N VAL A 133 -25.26 -6.35 9.45
CA VAL A 133 -24.47 -6.67 8.25
C VAL A 133 -23.00 -6.59 8.62
N SER A 134 -22.26 -7.69 8.40
CA SER A 134 -20.83 -7.78 8.64
C SER A 134 -20.14 -8.34 7.39
N PHE A 135 -18.94 -7.84 7.12
CA PHE A 135 -18.07 -8.33 6.04
C PHE A 135 -16.94 -9.23 6.56
N CYS A 136 -16.80 -9.39 7.85
CA CYS A 136 -15.85 -10.29 8.51
C CYS A 136 -16.43 -10.94 9.77
#